data_3ee2daa14bb189907a802ec274aa6896
#
_entry.id   3ee2daa14bb189907a802ec274aa6896
#
_cell.length_a   1.000
_cell.length_b   1.000
_cell.length_c   1.000
_cell.angle_alpha   90.00
_cell.angle_beta   90.00
_cell.angle_gamma   90.00
#
_symmetry.space_group_name_H-M   'P 1'
#
loop_
_entity.id
_entity.type
_entity.pdbx_description
1 polymer ?
#
loop_
_entity_poly.entity_id
_entity_poly.type
_entity_poly.pdbx_seq_one_letter_code
_entity_poly.pdbx_strand_id
1 'polypeptide(L)'
;MKAMIYKEFRLAMHPICYVFIFLFPFLILIPSYPLAVGFIYVITCYPILFLGANKGQQSNDLLYSVLLPIRKKDVVLARIFTVLFMQIVCMIMMSLLLPFAIYINKMILEANEIARASGEIIQDSTIPGLGYNSFVLILAIAIISFAVCDLIFFPIYYRKGKSIVMSTLFTIIAFIIFIGVFTIVLPYIPGLEFINNLHLLIQFIILLVAILISAFLHLLTYKISYKELEKVDF
;
A
#
# COMPACT_ATOMS: atom_id res chain seq x y z
N MET A 1 -14.57 -12.54 -16.90
CA MET A 1 -13.40 -12.07 -16.17
C MET A 1 -12.53 -11.08 -16.96
N LYS A 2 -11.93 -11.42 -18.13
CA LYS A 2 -11.09 -10.47 -18.92
C LYS A 2 -11.75 -9.13 -19.21
N ALA A 3 -13.01 -9.14 -19.66
CA ALA A 3 -13.77 -7.92 -19.94
C ALA A 3 -13.99 -7.04 -18.70
N MET A 4 -14.16 -7.65 -17.52
CA MET A 4 -14.31 -6.92 -16.28
C MET A 4 -12.99 -6.27 -15.83
N ILE A 5 -11.88 -6.97 -15.93
CA ILE A 5 -10.55 -6.39 -15.65
C ILE A 5 -10.30 -5.21 -16.58
N TYR A 6 -10.58 -5.36 -17.88
CA TYR A 6 -10.46 -4.28 -18.84
C TYR A 6 -11.35 -3.07 -18.49
N LYS A 7 -12.60 -3.33 -18.06
CA LYS A 7 -13.52 -2.29 -17.58
C LYS A 7 -12.94 -1.54 -16.38
N GLU A 8 -12.43 -2.27 -15.37
CA GLU A 8 -11.87 -1.65 -14.17
C GLU A 8 -10.69 -0.73 -14.53
N PHE A 9 -9.74 -1.19 -15.34
CA PHE A 9 -8.59 -0.38 -15.74
C PHE A 9 -8.95 0.83 -16.62
N ARG A 10 -9.91 0.70 -17.52
CA ARG A 10 -10.19 1.73 -18.50
C ARG A 10 -11.32 2.69 -18.12
N LEU A 11 -12.32 2.23 -17.41
CA LEU A 11 -13.54 2.98 -17.11
C LEU A 11 -13.68 3.34 -15.64
N ALA A 12 -13.38 2.40 -14.73
CA ALA A 12 -13.56 2.63 -13.31
C ALA A 12 -12.39 3.39 -12.69
N MET A 13 -11.16 3.16 -13.18
CA MET A 13 -9.98 3.75 -12.61
C MET A 13 -9.75 5.18 -13.12
N HIS A 14 -9.65 6.15 -12.20
CA HIS A 14 -9.36 7.53 -12.57
C HIS A 14 -7.93 7.65 -13.13
N PRO A 15 -7.71 8.40 -14.23
CA PRO A 15 -6.39 8.57 -14.84
C PRO A 15 -5.29 9.03 -13.88
N ILE A 16 -5.64 9.79 -12.86
CA ILE A 16 -4.70 10.30 -11.85
C ILE A 16 -4.05 9.15 -11.04
N CYS A 17 -4.71 7.99 -10.93
CA CYS A 17 -4.14 6.82 -10.25
C CYS A 17 -2.90 6.30 -10.98
N TYR A 18 -2.89 6.37 -12.32
CA TYR A 18 -1.72 5.98 -13.11
C TYR A 18 -0.54 6.94 -12.89
N VAL A 19 -0.83 8.23 -12.74
CA VAL A 19 0.21 9.22 -12.42
C VAL A 19 0.78 8.96 -11.04
N PHE A 20 -0.06 8.68 -10.06
CA PHE A 20 0.37 8.45 -8.68
C PHE A 20 1.20 7.18 -8.50
N ILE A 21 0.94 6.12 -9.29
CA ILE A 21 1.77 4.92 -9.27
C ILE A 21 3.23 5.23 -9.63
N PHE A 22 3.46 6.18 -10.53
CA PHE A 22 4.81 6.59 -10.88
C PHE A 22 5.34 7.65 -9.92
N LEU A 23 4.51 8.58 -9.47
CA LEU A 23 4.93 9.71 -8.64
C LEU A 23 5.33 9.27 -7.21
N PHE A 24 4.53 8.42 -6.56
CA PHE A 24 4.76 8.05 -5.16
C PHE A 24 6.03 7.24 -4.92
N PRO A 25 6.46 6.31 -5.77
CA PRO A 25 7.76 5.68 -5.63
C PRO A 25 8.93 6.66 -5.56
N PHE A 26 8.87 7.82 -6.22
CA PHE A 26 9.91 8.84 -6.12
C PHE A 26 10.06 9.42 -4.70
N LEU A 27 9.07 9.28 -3.83
CA LEU A 27 9.18 9.71 -2.44
C LEU A 27 10.21 8.91 -1.63
N ILE A 28 10.62 7.71 -2.11
CA ILE A 28 11.71 6.94 -1.50
C ILE A 28 13.05 7.70 -1.57
N LEU A 29 13.19 8.67 -2.48
CA LEU A 29 14.38 9.50 -2.59
C LEU A 29 14.48 10.54 -1.46
N ILE A 30 13.39 10.74 -0.71
CA ILE A 30 13.41 11.61 0.48
C ILE A 30 13.99 10.79 1.64
N PRO A 31 15.11 11.24 2.25
CA PRO A 31 15.89 10.41 3.17
C PRO A 31 15.18 10.01 4.46
N SER A 32 14.00 10.58 4.73
CA SER A 32 13.32 10.35 6.00
C SER A 32 12.51 9.04 6.06
N TYR A 33 11.90 8.54 4.93
CA TYR A 33 10.96 7.42 5.02
C TYR A 33 10.66 6.68 3.71
N PRO A 34 11.21 5.48 3.49
CA PRO A 34 10.76 4.59 2.43
C PRO A 34 9.28 4.16 2.56
N LEU A 35 8.76 4.14 3.80
CA LEU A 35 7.38 3.75 4.12
C LEU A 35 6.34 4.82 3.85
N ALA A 36 6.74 6.09 3.76
CA ALA A 36 5.82 7.18 3.39
C ALA A 36 5.12 6.91 2.05
N VAL A 37 5.77 6.18 1.15
CA VAL A 37 5.20 5.78 -0.14
C VAL A 37 3.97 4.89 0.04
N GLY A 38 4.06 3.87 0.90
CA GLY A 38 2.92 2.98 1.18
C GLY A 38 1.76 3.73 1.84
N PHE A 39 2.07 4.65 2.77
CA PHE A 39 1.06 5.47 3.45
C PHE A 39 0.32 6.38 2.47
N ILE A 40 1.03 7.10 1.60
CA ILE A 40 0.43 7.99 0.62
C ILE A 40 -0.37 7.19 -0.41
N TYR A 41 0.10 6.00 -0.81
CA TYR A 41 -0.62 5.12 -1.70
C TYR A 41 -1.98 4.73 -1.12
N VAL A 42 -2.05 4.29 0.15
CA VAL A 42 -3.32 3.93 0.80
C VAL A 42 -4.27 5.12 0.90
N ILE A 43 -3.77 6.30 1.31
CA ILE A 43 -4.60 7.48 1.46
C ILE A 43 -5.20 7.94 0.13
N THR A 44 -4.44 7.85 -0.96
CA THR A 44 -4.83 8.43 -2.25
C THR A 44 -5.44 7.43 -3.21
N CYS A 45 -4.94 6.21 -3.27
CA CYS A 45 -5.39 5.25 -4.27
C CYS A 45 -6.75 4.65 -3.95
N TYR A 46 -7.04 4.27 -2.70
CA TYR A 46 -8.37 3.71 -2.38
C TYR A 46 -9.51 4.69 -2.66
N PRO A 47 -9.49 5.93 -2.13
CA PRO A 47 -10.54 6.89 -2.47
C PRO A 47 -10.60 7.19 -3.97
N ILE A 48 -9.46 7.39 -4.63
CA ILE A 48 -9.42 7.81 -6.03
C ILE A 48 -9.83 6.69 -6.97
N LEU A 49 -9.41 5.44 -6.71
CA LEU A 49 -9.82 4.27 -7.49
C LEU A 49 -11.34 4.11 -7.51
N PHE A 50 -12.01 4.43 -6.38
CA PHE A 50 -13.43 4.20 -6.23
C PHE A 50 -14.26 5.48 -6.25
N LEU A 51 -13.64 6.67 -6.16
CA LEU A 51 -14.35 7.95 -6.22
C LEU A 51 -14.73 8.38 -7.63
N GLY A 52 -14.35 7.67 -8.67
CA GLY A 52 -14.72 8.01 -10.06
C GLY A 52 -14.84 9.52 -10.32
N ALA A 53 -14.51 10.01 -11.46
CA ALA A 53 -14.39 11.44 -11.77
C ALA A 53 -15.68 12.28 -11.55
N ASN A 54 -16.83 11.65 -11.29
CA ASN A 54 -18.11 12.33 -11.16
C ASN A 54 -18.87 11.89 -9.89
N LYS A 55 -19.17 12.83 -9.03
CA LYS A 55 -19.86 12.67 -7.74
C LYS A 55 -21.18 11.89 -7.76
N GLY A 56 -21.75 11.58 -8.91
CA GLY A 56 -23.00 10.83 -9.06
C GLY A 56 -22.83 9.38 -9.59
N GLN A 57 -21.66 9.01 -10.07
CA GLN A 57 -21.46 7.72 -10.78
C GLN A 57 -21.05 6.56 -9.88
N GLN A 58 -20.67 6.80 -8.65
CA GLN A 58 -20.08 5.78 -7.77
C GLN A 58 -21.04 4.67 -7.34
N SER A 59 -22.25 5.07 -6.90
CA SER A 59 -23.30 4.12 -6.56
C SER A 59 -23.79 3.39 -7.80
N ASN A 60 -23.69 4.04 -8.97
CA ASN A 60 -24.18 3.52 -10.24
C ASN A 60 -23.20 2.54 -10.89
N ASP A 61 -21.87 2.69 -10.69
CA ASP A 61 -20.91 1.75 -11.29
C ASP A 61 -21.02 0.34 -10.71
N LEU A 62 -21.19 0.22 -9.39
CA LEU A 62 -21.42 -1.08 -8.76
C LEU A 62 -22.78 -1.67 -9.20
N LEU A 63 -23.82 -0.86 -9.16
CA LEU A 63 -25.16 -1.23 -9.61
C LEU A 63 -25.15 -1.65 -11.09
N TYR A 64 -24.52 -0.86 -11.94
CA TYR A 64 -24.35 -1.19 -13.36
C TYR A 64 -23.58 -2.50 -13.57
N SER A 65 -22.51 -2.71 -12.81
CA SER A 65 -21.72 -3.94 -12.90
C SER A 65 -22.49 -5.19 -12.47
N VAL A 66 -23.42 -5.04 -11.52
CA VAL A 66 -24.24 -6.16 -11.03
C VAL A 66 -25.44 -6.42 -11.94
N LEU A 67 -25.95 -5.40 -12.64
CA LEU A 67 -27.04 -5.54 -13.62
C LEU A 67 -26.57 -6.19 -14.94
N LEU A 68 -25.26 -6.18 -15.23
CA LEU A 68 -24.73 -6.92 -16.37
C LEU A 68 -24.89 -8.42 -16.14
N PRO A 69 -25.06 -9.26 -17.20
CA PRO A 69 -25.15 -10.71 -17.10
C PRO A 69 -23.79 -11.35 -16.74
N ILE A 70 -23.17 -10.84 -15.67
CA ILE A 70 -21.85 -11.24 -15.17
C ILE A 70 -22.02 -11.75 -13.75
N ARG A 71 -21.27 -12.79 -13.40
CA ARG A 71 -21.33 -13.34 -12.04
C ARG A 71 -20.77 -12.34 -11.03
N LYS A 72 -21.50 -12.08 -9.93
CA LYS A 72 -21.07 -11.18 -8.83
C LYS A 72 -19.61 -11.47 -8.37
N LYS A 73 -19.22 -12.74 -8.37
CA LYS A 73 -17.84 -13.17 -8.03
C LYS A 73 -16.77 -12.60 -8.97
N ASP A 74 -17.07 -12.45 -10.25
CA ASP A 74 -16.11 -11.95 -11.24
C ASP A 74 -15.92 -10.42 -11.08
N VAL A 75 -16.95 -9.71 -10.59
CA VAL A 75 -16.87 -8.27 -10.25
C VAL A 75 -15.92 -8.05 -9.08
N VAL A 76 -16.11 -8.80 -7.99
CA VAL A 76 -15.25 -8.69 -6.80
C VAL A 76 -13.79 -9.05 -7.14
N LEU A 77 -13.61 -10.16 -7.86
CA LEU A 77 -12.27 -10.62 -8.22
C LEU A 77 -11.53 -9.62 -9.13
N ALA A 78 -12.22 -9.06 -10.12
CA ALA A 78 -11.62 -8.08 -11.03
C ALA A 78 -11.14 -6.84 -10.25
N ARG A 79 -11.92 -6.37 -9.29
CA ARG A 79 -11.60 -5.19 -8.49
C ARG A 79 -10.44 -5.41 -7.53
N ILE A 80 -10.42 -6.54 -6.81
CA ILE A 80 -9.29 -6.93 -5.96
C ILE A 80 -8.03 -7.09 -6.80
N PHE A 81 -8.13 -7.74 -7.96
CA PHE A 81 -6.99 -7.91 -8.87
C PHE A 81 -6.42 -6.58 -9.35
N THR A 82 -7.27 -5.61 -9.68
CA THR A 82 -6.84 -4.28 -10.11
C THR A 82 -6.05 -3.57 -9.02
N VAL A 83 -6.55 -3.56 -7.77
CA VAL A 83 -5.84 -2.94 -6.64
C VAL A 83 -4.51 -3.65 -6.38
N LEU A 84 -4.51 -4.96 -6.31
CA LEU A 84 -3.31 -5.77 -6.09
C LEU A 84 -2.25 -5.52 -7.18
N PHE A 85 -2.67 -5.45 -8.45
CA PHE A 85 -1.77 -5.13 -9.56
C PHE A 85 -1.09 -3.77 -9.36
N MET A 86 -1.87 -2.75 -8.97
CA MET A 86 -1.35 -1.40 -8.72
C MET A 86 -0.37 -1.37 -7.54
N GLN A 87 -0.67 -2.10 -6.46
CA GLN A 87 0.22 -2.25 -5.31
C GLN A 87 1.55 -2.91 -5.72
N ILE A 88 1.51 -3.98 -6.50
CA ILE A 88 2.71 -4.68 -6.99
C ILE A 88 3.56 -3.75 -7.87
N VAL A 89 2.93 -3.02 -8.80
CA VAL A 89 3.67 -2.06 -9.65
C VAL A 89 4.37 -0.99 -8.81
N CYS A 90 3.68 -0.43 -7.81
CA CYS A 90 4.27 0.54 -6.89
C CYS A 90 5.49 -0.04 -6.16
N MET A 91 5.40 -1.27 -5.65
CA MET A 91 6.50 -1.96 -4.94
C MET A 91 7.70 -2.23 -5.86
N ILE A 92 7.45 -2.64 -7.10
CA ILE A 92 8.51 -2.84 -8.10
C ILE A 92 9.23 -1.52 -8.38
N MET A 93 8.48 -0.43 -8.60
CA MET A 93 9.05 0.90 -8.84
C MET A 93 9.89 1.39 -7.65
N MET A 94 9.44 1.18 -6.41
CA MET A 94 10.23 1.48 -5.21
C MET A 94 11.53 0.70 -5.18
N SER A 95 11.49 -0.59 -5.52
CA SER A 95 12.68 -1.45 -5.54
C SER A 95 13.68 -1.01 -6.61
N LEU A 96 13.20 -0.55 -7.76
CA LEU A 96 14.06 -0.01 -8.83
C LEU A 96 14.70 1.34 -8.45
N LEU A 97 14.03 2.15 -7.65
CA LEU A 97 14.55 3.45 -7.20
C LEU A 97 15.48 3.34 -5.97
N LEU A 98 15.50 2.18 -5.31
CA LEU A 98 16.29 1.97 -4.10
C LEU A 98 17.79 2.31 -4.25
N PRO A 99 18.51 1.90 -5.31
CA PRO A 99 19.93 2.26 -5.46
C PRO A 99 20.15 3.76 -5.48
N PHE A 100 19.25 4.52 -6.14
CA PHE A 100 19.32 5.97 -6.19
C PHE A 100 19.04 6.60 -4.81
N ALA A 101 18.09 6.05 -4.06
CA ALA A 101 17.80 6.50 -2.71
C ALA A 101 18.99 6.30 -1.77
N ILE A 102 19.65 5.16 -1.83
CA ILE A 102 20.88 4.87 -1.06
C ILE A 102 21.98 5.86 -1.42
N TYR A 103 22.18 6.11 -2.72
CA TYR A 103 23.20 7.05 -3.19
C TYR A 103 22.94 8.48 -2.70
N ILE A 104 21.72 8.98 -2.82
CA ILE A 104 21.33 10.31 -2.35
C ILE A 104 21.51 10.42 -0.84
N ASN A 105 21.08 9.40 -0.08
CA ASN A 105 21.24 9.38 1.36
C ASN A 105 22.71 9.46 1.76
N LYS A 106 23.60 8.75 1.07
CA LYS A 106 25.04 8.79 1.29
C LYS A 106 25.60 10.20 1.04
N MET A 107 25.24 10.85 -0.05
CA MET A 107 25.64 12.22 -0.35
C MET A 107 25.19 13.23 0.73
N ILE A 108 23.96 13.06 1.24
CA ILE A 108 23.43 13.92 2.30
C ILE A 108 24.20 13.72 3.62
N LEU A 109 24.53 12.47 3.96
CA LEU A 109 25.34 12.18 5.14
C LEU A 109 26.74 12.82 5.05
N GLU A 110 27.42 12.67 3.91
CA GLU A 110 28.71 13.28 3.66
C GLU A 110 28.64 14.83 3.73
N ALA A 111 27.61 15.44 3.16
CA ALA A 111 27.39 16.88 3.25
C ALA A 111 27.15 17.34 4.69
N ASN A 112 26.38 16.59 5.47
CA ASN A 112 26.12 16.88 6.88
C ASN A 112 27.39 16.75 7.74
N GLU A 113 28.27 15.79 7.45
CA GLU A 113 29.56 15.67 8.15
C GLU A 113 30.47 16.86 7.86
N ILE A 114 30.53 17.33 6.61
CA ILE A 114 31.30 18.53 6.24
C ILE A 114 30.75 19.77 6.94
N ALA A 115 29.43 19.95 6.97
CA ALA A 115 28.79 21.08 7.63
C ALA A 115 28.98 21.07 9.16
N ARG A 116 28.97 19.90 9.81
CA ARG A 116 29.35 19.74 11.22
C ARG A 116 30.80 20.14 11.49
N ALA A 117 31.69 19.74 10.58
CA ALA A 117 33.11 20.09 10.69
C ALA A 117 33.35 21.61 10.54
N SER A 118 32.47 22.34 9.83
CA SER A 118 32.49 23.80 9.73
C SER A 118 31.81 24.54 10.90
N GLY A 119 31.28 23.80 11.89
CA GLY A 119 30.67 24.36 13.08
C GLY A 119 29.17 24.71 12.96
N GLU A 120 28.51 24.24 11.88
CA GLU A 120 27.08 24.41 11.74
C GLU A 120 26.32 23.41 12.63
N ILE A 121 25.28 23.87 13.31
CA ILE A 121 24.38 23.03 14.10
C ILE A 121 23.37 22.40 13.13
N ILE A 122 23.62 21.16 12.74
CA ILE A 122 22.67 20.40 11.95
C ILE A 122 21.73 19.65 12.89
N GLN A 123 20.45 19.95 12.82
CA GLN A 123 19.43 19.14 13.47
C GLN A 123 19.35 17.80 12.73
N ASP A 124 19.65 16.70 13.44
CA ASP A 124 19.39 15.36 12.94
C ASP A 124 17.87 15.15 12.80
N SER A 125 17.35 15.43 11.62
CA SER A 125 15.93 15.24 11.28
C SER A 125 15.59 13.79 10.92
N THR A 126 16.50 12.85 11.24
CA THR A 126 16.24 11.44 11.01
C THR A 126 15.16 10.96 11.97
N ILE A 127 13.97 10.72 11.43
CA ILE A 127 12.92 10.06 12.19
C ILE A 127 13.39 8.63 12.50
N PRO A 128 13.32 8.19 13.75
CA PRO A 128 13.76 6.86 14.13
C PRO A 128 12.91 5.80 13.43
N GLY A 129 13.54 4.77 12.88
CA GLY A 129 12.85 3.68 12.20
C GLY A 129 13.81 2.76 11.45
N LEU A 130 13.24 1.82 10.69
CA LEU A 130 13.99 0.92 9.83
C LEU A 130 14.66 1.70 8.69
N GLY A 131 15.98 1.61 8.61
CA GLY A 131 16.78 2.26 7.56
C GLY A 131 16.79 1.51 6.22
N TYR A 132 17.50 2.07 5.24
CA TYR A 132 17.65 1.45 3.91
C TYR A 132 18.27 0.06 3.95
N ASN A 133 19.10 -0.27 4.94
CA ASN A 133 19.68 -1.62 5.11
C ASN A 133 18.62 -2.70 5.37
N SER A 134 17.46 -2.29 5.90
CA SER A 134 16.32 -3.17 6.17
C SER A 134 15.22 -3.04 5.11
N PHE A 135 15.54 -2.56 3.89
CA PHE A 135 14.56 -2.29 2.84
C PHE A 135 13.72 -3.51 2.47
N VAL A 136 14.32 -4.69 2.39
CA VAL A 136 13.60 -5.94 2.08
C VAL A 136 12.59 -6.27 3.18
N LEU A 137 12.94 -6.01 4.44
CA LEU A 137 12.01 -6.14 5.56
C LEU A 137 10.87 -5.12 5.48
N ILE A 138 11.18 -3.88 5.10
CA ILE A 138 10.18 -2.83 4.86
C ILE A 138 9.20 -3.27 3.77
N LEU A 139 9.68 -3.85 2.67
CA LEU A 139 8.82 -4.42 1.62
C LEU A 139 7.92 -5.53 2.16
N ALA A 140 8.43 -6.42 3.00
CA ALA A 140 7.65 -7.48 3.62
C ALA A 140 6.52 -6.91 4.50
N ILE A 141 6.81 -5.91 5.33
CA ILE A 141 5.83 -5.21 6.16
C ILE A 141 4.78 -4.52 5.28
N ALA A 142 5.19 -3.85 4.20
CA ALA A 142 4.29 -3.17 3.28
C ALA A 142 3.34 -4.15 2.57
N ILE A 143 3.82 -5.31 2.11
CA ILE A 143 3.00 -6.35 1.48
C ILE A 143 1.91 -6.86 2.43
N ILE A 144 2.27 -7.14 3.68
CA ILE A 144 1.29 -7.59 4.68
C ILE A 144 0.31 -6.47 5.02
N SER A 145 0.78 -5.24 5.18
CA SER A 145 -0.08 -4.10 5.50
C SER A 145 -1.09 -3.81 4.39
N PHE A 146 -0.70 -3.89 3.12
CA PHE A 146 -1.65 -3.79 2.01
C PHE A 146 -2.69 -4.90 2.03
N ALA A 147 -2.29 -6.14 2.29
CA ALA A 147 -3.22 -7.27 2.36
C ALA A 147 -4.22 -7.11 3.53
N VAL A 148 -3.78 -6.60 4.68
CA VAL A 148 -4.65 -6.27 5.82
C VAL A 148 -5.60 -5.12 5.47
N CYS A 149 -5.10 -4.09 4.80
CA CYS A 149 -5.92 -2.97 4.32
C CYS A 149 -7.00 -3.44 3.35
N ASP A 150 -6.67 -4.32 2.40
CA ASP A 150 -7.63 -4.90 1.46
C ASP A 150 -8.66 -5.76 2.18
N LEU A 151 -8.26 -6.51 3.20
CA LEU A 151 -9.16 -7.33 4.02
C LEU A 151 -10.18 -6.48 4.80
N ILE A 152 -9.82 -5.27 5.19
CA ILE A 152 -10.72 -4.34 5.88
C ILE A 152 -11.57 -3.57 4.87
N PHE A 153 -10.94 -3.04 3.82
CA PHE A 153 -11.60 -2.16 2.85
C PHE A 153 -12.73 -2.86 2.08
N PHE A 154 -12.42 -3.96 1.40
CA PHE A 154 -13.36 -4.59 0.48
C PHE A 154 -14.63 -5.12 1.14
N PRO A 155 -14.59 -5.86 2.27
CA PRO A 155 -15.81 -6.32 2.92
C PRO A 155 -16.71 -5.17 3.39
N ILE A 156 -16.13 -4.09 3.95
CA ILE A 156 -16.89 -2.92 4.40
C ILE A 156 -17.50 -2.19 3.19
N TYR A 157 -16.74 -2.06 2.11
CA TYR A 157 -17.19 -1.44 0.87
C TYR A 157 -18.40 -2.18 0.28
N TYR A 158 -18.35 -3.50 0.17
CA TYR A 158 -19.43 -4.29 -0.40
C TYR A 158 -20.64 -4.42 0.54
N ARG A 159 -20.44 -4.47 1.86
CA ARG A 159 -21.50 -4.56 2.84
C ARG A 159 -22.41 -3.32 2.87
N LYS A 160 -21.83 -2.14 2.80
CA LYS A 160 -22.58 -0.87 2.94
C LYS A 160 -22.98 -0.25 1.60
N GLY A 161 -22.46 -0.73 0.48
CA GLY A 161 -22.81 -0.33 -0.89
C GLY A 161 -22.70 1.14 -1.27
N LYS A 162 -22.57 2.03 -0.28
CA LYS A 162 -22.66 3.49 -0.46
C LYS A 162 -21.58 4.30 0.28
N SER A 163 -20.83 3.72 1.19
CA SER A 163 -19.91 4.50 2.04
C SER A 163 -18.46 4.13 1.81
N ILE A 164 -17.89 4.65 0.72
CA ILE A 164 -16.44 4.60 0.46
C ILE A 164 -15.68 5.29 1.59
N VAL A 165 -16.24 6.39 2.13
CA VAL A 165 -15.62 7.18 3.20
C VAL A 165 -15.34 6.33 4.43
N MET A 166 -16.31 5.53 4.89
CA MET A 166 -16.13 4.69 6.07
C MET A 166 -15.11 3.56 5.85
N SER A 167 -15.18 2.88 4.70
CA SER A 167 -14.19 1.84 4.39
C SER A 167 -12.77 2.41 4.30
N THR A 168 -12.59 3.57 3.67
CA THR A 168 -11.31 4.25 3.58
C THR A 168 -10.80 4.69 4.96
N LEU A 169 -11.66 5.27 5.79
CA LEU A 169 -11.29 5.74 7.13
C LEU A 169 -10.79 4.59 8.01
N PHE A 170 -11.52 3.48 8.08
CA PHE A 170 -11.07 2.30 8.84
C PHE A 170 -9.77 1.71 8.29
N THR A 171 -9.61 1.71 6.97
CA THR A 171 -8.37 1.23 6.34
C THR A 171 -7.19 2.10 6.68
N ILE A 172 -7.34 3.44 6.64
CA ILE A 172 -6.28 4.39 7.02
C ILE A 172 -5.89 4.20 8.48
N ILE A 173 -6.86 4.11 9.38
CA ILE A 173 -6.59 3.89 10.81
C ILE A 173 -5.82 2.59 11.03
N ALA A 174 -6.28 1.49 10.43
CA ALA A 174 -5.61 0.20 10.54
C ALA A 174 -4.18 0.24 9.96
N PHE A 175 -4.00 0.94 8.84
CA PHE A 175 -2.68 1.10 8.22
C PHE A 175 -1.73 1.91 9.10
N ILE A 176 -2.18 3.03 9.67
CA ILE A 176 -1.37 3.85 10.59
C ILE A 176 -0.95 3.03 11.82
N ILE A 177 -1.88 2.29 12.42
CA ILE A 177 -1.58 1.44 13.57
C ILE A 177 -0.58 0.36 13.19
N PHE A 178 -0.81 -0.34 12.08
CA PHE A 178 0.05 -1.45 11.66
C PHE A 178 1.46 -0.96 11.33
N ILE A 179 1.59 0.07 10.50
CA ILE A 179 2.88 0.66 10.14
C ILE A 179 3.55 1.27 11.37
N GLY A 180 2.83 2.04 12.17
CA GLY A 180 3.39 2.65 13.38
C GLY A 180 3.98 1.61 14.33
N VAL A 181 3.27 0.51 14.58
CA VAL A 181 3.75 -0.57 15.43
C VAL A 181 4.99 -1.26 14.82
N PHE A 182 4.92 -1.66 13.56
CA PHE A 182 5.98 -2.47 12.97
C PHE A 182 7.23 -1.68 12.58
N THR A 183 7.12 -0.38 12.34
CA THR A 183 8.26 0.41 11.85
C THR A 183 8.83 1.36 12.89
N ILE A 184 7.99 1.87 13.78
CA ILE A 184 8.43 2.82 14.82
C ILE A 184 8.64 2.09 16.14
N VAL A 185 7.65 1.32 16.61
CA VAL A 185 7.69 0.71 17.95
C VAL A 185 8.62 -0.50 17.99
N LEU A 186 8.53 -1.39 17.00
CA LEU A 186 9.26 -2.65 16.99
C LEU A 186 10.79 -2.50 17.15
N PRO A 187 11.47 -1.54 16.46
CA PRO A 187 12.92 -1.36 16.61
C PRO A 187 13.37 -0.88 18.00
N TYR A 188 12.45 -0.34 18.80
CA TYR A 188 12.75 0.16 20.16
C TYR A 188 12.45 -0.84 21.28
N ILE A 189 11.87 -1.98 20.95
CA ILE A 189 11.61 -3.02 21.96
C ILE A 189 12.96 -3.61 22.38
N PRO A 190 13.32 -3.56 23.68
CA PRO A 190 14.56 -4.15 24.17
C PRO A 190 14.65 -5.63 23.76
N GLY A 191 15.78 -6.03 23.18
CA GLY A 191 16.00 -7.38 22.66
C GLY A 191 15.61 -7.59 21.19
N LEU A 192 14.99 -6.61 20.52
CA LEU A 192 14.68 -6.65 19.07
C LEU A 192 15.55 -5.71 18.23
N GLU A 193 16.55 -5.08 18.82
CA GLU A 193 17.49 -4.18 18.14
C GLU A 193 18.21 -4.82 16.95
N PHE A 194 18.36 -6.15 16.98
CA PHE A 194 18.96 -6.91 15.88
C PHE A 194 18.17 -6.81 14.57
N ILE A 195 16.91 -6.40 14.61
CA ILE A 195 16.05 -6.26 13.40
C ILE A 195 16.62 -5.23 12.43
N ASN A 196 17.26 -4.17 12.93
CA ASN A 196 17.88 -3.15 12.10
C ASN A 196 19.12 -3.66 11.33
N ASN A 197 19.74 -4.75 11.81
CA ASN A 197 20.96 -5.33 11.27
C ASN A 197 20.77 -6.77 10.81
N LEU A 198 19.55 -7.16 10.45
CA LEU A 198 19.25 -8.50 9.96
C LEU A 198 20.03 -8.80 8.68
N HIS A 199 20.64 -9.98 8.65
CA HIS A 199 21.31 -10.47 7.45
C HIS A 199 20.35 -10.52 6.26
N LEU A 200 20.80 -10.12 5.08
CA LEU A 200 19.97 -9.99 3.87
C LEU A 200 19.19 -11.28 3.55
N LEU A 201 19.81 -12.44 3.75
CA LEU A 201 19.17 -13.74 3.51
C LEU A 201 17.93 -13.95 4.40
N ILE A 202 18.02 -13.56 5.67
CA ILE A 202 16.89 -13.66 6.61
C ILE A 202 15.77 -12.71 6.18
N GLN A 203 16.11 -11.50 5.74
CA GLN A 203 15.13 -10.56 5.22
C GLN A 203 14.37 -11.13 3.99
N PHE A 204 15.07 -11.83 3.08
CA PHE A 204 14.41 -12.50 1.95
C PHE A 204 13.50 -13.65 2.37
N ILE A 205 13.88 -14.43 3.39
CA ILE A 205 12.99 -15.47 3.93
C ILE A 205 11.73 -14.84 4.51
N ILE A 206 11.87 -13.75 5.27
CA ILE A 206 10.72 -13.01 5.83
C ILE A 206 9.83 -12.47 4.70
N LEU A 207 10.42 -11.92 3.64
CA LEU A 207 9.68 -11.45 2.47
C LEU A 207 8.88 -12.57 1.81
N LEU A 208 9.46 -13.76 1.65
CA LEU A 208 8.79 -14.90 1.06
C LEU A 208 7.60 -15.35 1.93
N VAL A 209 7.78 -15.42 3.24
CA VAL A 209 6.70 -15.71 4.19
C VAL A 209 5.61 -14.63 4.11
N ALA A 210 6.00 -13.36 4.03
CA ALA A 210 5.06 -12.24 3.89
C ALA A 210 4.21 -12.35 2.61
N ILE A 211 4.81 -12.76 1.50
CA ILE A 211 4.08 -13.00 0.24
C ILE A 211 3.05 -14.13 0.40
N LEU A 212 3.41 -15.23 1.07
CA LEU A 212 2.49 -16.35 1.31
C LEU A 212 1.31 -15.91 2.22
N ILE A 213 1.60 -15.19 3.29
CA ILE A 213 0.56 -14.64 4.19
C ILE A 213 -0.34 -13.68 3.43
N SER A 214 0.23 -12.78 2.62
CA SER A 214 -0.54 -11.84 1.79
C SER A 214 -1.45 -12.54 0.81
N ALA A 215 -0.96 -13.58 0.11
CA ALA A 215 -1.79 -14.38 -0.79
C ALA A 215 -2.97 -15.03 -0.06
N PHE A 216 -2.75 -15.58 1.13
CA PHE A 216 -3.82 -16.14 1.97
C PHE A 216 -4.84 -15.06 2.37
N LEU A 217 -4.38 -13.89 2.81
CA LEU A 217 -5.25 -12.76 3.19
C LEU A 217 -6.10 -12.28 1.99
N HIS A 218 -5.54 -12.20 0.79
CA HIS A 218 -6.31 -11.83 -0.42
C HIS A 218 -7.36 -12.87 -0.79
N LEU A 219 -7.08 -14.16 -0.62
CA LEU A 219 -8.09 -15.21 -0.81
C LEU A 219 -9.23 -15.07 0.22
N LEU A 220 -8.90 -14.71 1.45
CA LEU A 220 -9.86 -14.47 2.51
C LEU A 220 -10.69 -13.21 2.23
N THR A 221 -10.04 -12.13 1.79
CA THR A 221 -10.69 -10.90 1.33
C THR A 221 -11.71 -11.18 0.24
N TYR A 222 -11.32 -11.96 -0.76
CA TYR A 222 -12.23 -12.36 -1.84
C TYR A 222 -13.45 -13.10 -1.31
N LYS A 223 -13.25 -14.13 -0.47
CA LYS A 223 -14.36 -14.95 0.07
C LYS A 223 -15.34 -14.12 0.90
N ILE A 224 -14.83 -13.24 1.78
CA ILE A 224 -15.68 -12.42 2.64
C ILE A 224 -16.40 -11.37 1.80
N SER A 225 -15.71 -10.66 0.93
CA SER A 225 -16.28 -9.61 0.08
C SER A 225 -17.36 -10.15 -0.86
N TYR A 226 -17.15 -11.33 -1.41
CA TYR A 226 -18.15 -11.99 -2.25
C TYR A 226 -19.43 -12.30 -1.46
N LYS A 227 -19.31 -12.87 -0.24
CA LYS A 227 -20.45 -13.14 0.65
C LYS A 227 -21.21 -11.87 1.03
N GLU A 228 -20.51 -10.75 1.26
CA GLU A 228 -21.18 -9.48 1.57
C GLU A 228 -21.91 -8.92 0.35
N LEU A 229 -21.35 -9.04 -0.85
CA LEU A 229 -22.02 -8.61 -2.08
C LEU A 229 -23.24 -9.48 -2.43
N GLU A 230 -23.24 -10.78 -2.08
CA GLU A 230 -24.40 -11.64 -2.28
C GLU A 230 -25.63 -11.22 -1.46
N LYS A 231 -25.39 -10.67 -0.25
CA LYS A 231 -26.48 -10.22 0.66
C LYS A 231 -27.13 -8.91 0.20
N VAL A 232 -26.49 -8.21 -0.74
CA VAL A 232 -27.04 -6.94 -1.23
C VAL A 232 -28.00 -7.24 -2.39
N ASP A 233 -29.28 -7.03 -2.14
CA ASP A 233 -30.33 -7.01 -3.16
C ASP A 233 -30.35 -5.61 -3.80
N PHE A 234 -30.24 -5.58 -5.11
CA PHE A 234 -30.26 -4.38 -5.96
C PHE A 234 -31.58 -4.23 -6.66
#